data_a72fe7598fd6eb92936793fa30290209
#
_entry.id   a72fe7598fd6eb92936793fa30290209
#
_cell.length_a   1.000
_cell.length_b   1.000
_cell.length_c   1.000
_cell.angle_alpha   90.00
_cell.angle_beta   90.00
_cell.angle_gamma   90.00
#
_symmetry.space_group_name_H-M   'P 1'
#
loop_
_entity.id
_entity.type
_entity.pdbx_description
1 polymer ?
#
loop_
_entity_poly.entity_id
_entity_poly.type
_entity_poly.pdbx_seq_one_letter_code
_entity_poly.pdbx_strand_id
1 'polypeptide(L)'
;MAVIKTKIVLDADVIILFAKGGLLSLLPRIFPEYEYIVLDIVYKEVKQPILNQLNNQIKFFQNIREVTFGDTIEQKREFARLTDVMGLGRGESACMVFCRYNHDVIGSSNLRDIVAYCEKHEIVYLTTIDFLFYGIQRKVITKDQANEFITIVNSMGSRVPQVDFDTYICSKI
;
A
#
# COMPACT_ATOMS: atom_id res chain seq x y z
N MET A 1 6.75 28.18 1.16
CA MET A 1 6.58 27.04 0.24
C MET A 1 5.97 25.87 0.98
N ALA A 2 4.92 25.30 0.46
CA ALA A 2 4.42 24.04 1.01
C ALA A 2 5.46 22.95 0.71
N VAL A 3 5.93 22.24 1.74
CA VAL A 3 6.79 21.07 1.56
C VAL A 3 5.92 19.98 0.92
N ILE A 4 6.25 19.59 -0.31
CA ILE A 4 5.57 18.47 -0.97
C ILE A 4 6.01 17.21 -0.23
N LYS A 5 5.10 16.60 0.53
CA LYS A 5 5.37 15.32 1.19
C LYS A 5 5.36 14.20 0.15
N THR A 6 6.35 13.32 0.24
CA THR A 6 6.32 12.03 -0.47
C THR A 6 5.10 11.23 -0.01
N LYS A 7 4.42 10.58 -0.94
CA LYS A 7 3.23 9.80 -0.64
C LYS A 7 3.55 8.31 -0.55
N ILE A 8 2.78 7.61 0.26
CA ILE A 8 2.64 6.16 0.21
C ILE A 8 1.31 5.86 -0.46
N VAL A 9 1.38 5.32 -1.67
CA VAL A 9 0.23 4.96 -2.50
C VAL A 9 -0.18 3.53 -2.18
N LEU A 10 -1.30 3.38 -1.49
CA LEU A 10 -1.78 2.08 -1.02
C LEU A 10 -2.53 1.33 -2.13
N ASP A 11 -2.10 0.11 -2.40
CA ASP A 11 -2.83 -0.84 -3.23
C ASP A 11 -3.91 -1.57 -2.42
N ALA A 12 -4.89 -2.15 -3.10
CA ALA A 12 -6.03 -2.81 -2.48
C ALA A 12 -5.62 -3.96 -1.55
N ASP A 13 -4.60 -4.73 -1.90
CA ASP A 13 -4.14 -5.88 -1.12
C ASP A 13 -3.65 -5.46 0.28
N VAL A 14 -2.87 -4.40 0.39
CA VAL A 14 -2.39 -3.86 1.68
C VAL A 14 -3.57 -3.34 2.50
N ILE A 15 -4.48 -2.57 1.89
CA ILE A 15 -5.68 -2.06 2.58
C ILE A 15 -6.52 -3.22 3.13
N ILE A 16 -6.77 -4.24 2.30
CA ILE A 16 -7.59 -5.40 2.67
C ILE A 16 -6.93 -6.19 3.81
N LEU A 17 -5.63 -6.42 3.74
CA LEU A 17 -4.91 -7.15 4.78
C LEU A 17 -4.90 -6.39 6.10
N PHE A 18 -4.59 -5.10 6.09
CA PHE A 18 -4.57 -4.28 7.30
C PHE A 18 -5.97 -4.13 7.93
N ALA A 19 -7.02 -4.07 7.11
CA ALA A 19 -8.39 -4.08 7.60
C ALA A 19 -8.77 -5.43 8.24
N LYS A 20 -8.47 -6.55 7.58
CA LYS A 20 -8.72 -7.91 8.11
C LYS A 20 -7.94 -8.17 9.39
N GLY A 21 -6.70 -7.74 9.45
CA GLY A 21 -5.85 -7.90 10.63
C GLY A 21 -6.11 -6.89 11.75
N GLY A 22 -7.07 -5.97 11.58
CA GLY A 22 -7.46 -5.00 12.61
C GLY A 22 -6.47 -3.86 12.84
N LEU A 23 -5.51 -3.64 11.94
CA LEU A 23 -4.46 -2.64 12.08
C LEU A 23 -4.54 -1.48 11.07
N LEU A 24 -5.65 -1.35 10.31
CA LEU A 24 -5.76 -0.31 9.27
C LEU A 24 -5.64 1.11 9.85
N SER A 25 -6.16 1.36 11.05
CA SER A 25 -6.07 2.65 11.72
C SER A 25 -4.66 3.00 12.21
N LEU A 26 -3.79 2.00 12.35
CA LEU A 26 -2.40 2.19 12.77
C LEU A 26 -1.45 2.34 11.58
N LEU A 27 -1.85 1.86 10.39
CA LEU A 27 -1.02 1.91 9.18
C LEU A 27 -0.50 3.32 8.86
N PRO A 28 -1.32 4.39 8.84
CA PRO A 28 -0.84 5.74 8.56
C PRO A 28 0.07 6.34 9.65
N ARG A 29 0.13 5.71 10.82
CA ARG A 29 0.98 6.15 11.94
C ARG A 29 2.41 5.61 11.84
N ILE A 30 2.64 4.62 10.96
CA ILE A 30 3.97 4.00 10.81
C ILE A 30 4.96 5.00 10.23
N PHE A 31 4.55 5.76 9.22
CA PHE A 31 5.36 6.80 8.58
C PHE A 31 4.61 8.14 8.60
N PRO A 32 4.53 8.84 9.74
CA PRO A 32 3.75 10.08 9.85
C PRO A 32 4.32 11.23 9.01
N GLU A 33 5.56 11.11 8.56
CA GLU A 33 6.22 12.04 7.65
C GLU A 33 5.74 11.93 6.21
N TYR A 34 5.11 10.78 5.82
CA TYR A 34 4.52 10.55 4.51
C TYR A 34 3.03 10.90 4.49
N GLU A 35 2.50 11.17 3.31
CA GLU A 35 1.05 11.26 3.09
C GLU A 35 0.54 9.92 2.55
N TYR A 36 -0.43 9.32 3.22
CA TYR A 36 -1.05 8.08 2.74
C TYR A 36 -2.20 8.39 1.81
N ILE A 37 -2.17 7.80 0.63
CA ILE A 37 -3.24 7.97 -0.37
C ILE A 37 -3.73 6.64 -0.92
N VAL A 38 -4.95 6.65 -1.40
CA VAL A 38 -5.57 5.61 -2.22
C VAL A 38 -6.07 6.23 -3.51
N LEU A 39 -5.73 5.61 -4.64
CA LEU A 39 -6.23 6.08 -5.94
C LEU A 39 -7.69 5.67 -6.13
N ASP A 40 -8.47 6.49 -6.82
CA ASP A 40 -9.89 6.23 -7.09
C ASP A 40 -10.15 4.89 -7.79
N ILE A 41 -9.22 4.42 -8.61
CA ILE A 41 -9.26 3.10 -9.24
C ILE A 41 -9.18 2.01 -8.17
N VAL A 42 -8.22 2.12 -7.24
CA VAL A 42 -8.03 1.17 -6.13
C VAL A 42 -9.21 1.22 -5.16
N TYR A 43 -9.70 2.42 -4.83
CA TYR A 43 -10.85 2.61 -3.96
C TYR A 43 -12.08 1.82 -4.45
N LYS A 44 -12.33 1.78 -5.76
CA LYS A 44 -13.43 1.03 -6.38
C LYS A 44 -13.28 -0.49 -6.29
N GLU A 45 -12.06 -1.00 -6.10
CA GLU A 45 -11.78 -2.43 -5.92
C GLU A 45 -12.08 -2.91 -4.50
N VAL A 46 -12.02 -2.00 -3.51
CA VAL A 46 -12.29 -2.33 -2.11
C VAL A 46 -13.78 -2.53 -1.88
N LYS A 47 -14.17 -3.68 -1.32
CA LYS A 47 -15.58 -4.05 -1.10
C LYS A 47 -15.93 -4.05 0.39
N GLN A 48 -17.25 -4.08 0.66
CA GLN A 48 -17.75 -4.22 2.03
C GLN A 48 -17.34 -5.58 2.63
N PRO A 49 -17.08 -5.65 3.94
CA PRO A 49 -17.17 -4.58 4.95
C PRO A 49 -15.91 -3.68 5.03
N ILE A 50 -14.84 -4.01 4.32
CA ILE A 50 -13.54 -3.31 4.38
C ILE A 50 -13.67 -1.86 3.91
N LEU A 51 -14.52 -1.61 2.91
CA LEU A 51 -14.78 -0.27 2.41
C LEU A 51 -15.27 0.69 3.51
N ASN A 52 -16.06 0.22 4.47
CA ASN A 52 -16.46 1.04 5.61
C ASN A 52 -15.26 1.44 6.48
N GLN A 53 -14.33 0.52 6.73
CA GLN A 53 -13.12 0.81 7.48
C GLN A 53 -12.24 1.83 6.75
N LEU A 54 -12.06 1.67 5.43
CA LEU A 54 -11.32 2.62 4.60
C LEU A 54 -11.99 4.01 4.61
N ASN A 55 -13.31 4.07 4.48
CA ASN A 55 -14.06 5.32 4.55
C ASN A 55 -13.91 6.03 5.90
N ASN A 56 -13.81 5.29 7.01
CA ASN A 56 -13.52 5.89 8.32
C ASN A 56 -12.14 6.57 8.32
N GLN A 57 -11.13 5.96 7.69
CA GLN A 57 -9.80 6.57 7.57
C GLN A 57 -9.82 7.84 6.69
N ILE A 58 -10.59 7.82 5.59
CA ILE A 58 -10.65 8.94 4.66
C ILE A 58 -11.48 10.09 5.21
N LYS A 59 -12.70 9.81 5.70
CA LYS A 59 -13.70 10.84 6.00
C LYS A 59 -13.68 11.30 7.45
N PHE A 60 -13.44 10.39 8.39
CA PHE A 60 -13.50 10.67 9.82
C PHE A 60 -12.11 10.98 10.40
N PHE A 61 -11.16 10.08 10.25
CA PHE A 61 -9.79 10.28 10.75
C PHE A 61 -8.92 11.16 9.85
N GLN A 62 -9.26 11.27 8.56
CA GLN A 62 -8.56 12.09 7.56
C GLN A 62 -7.05 11.79 7.48
N ASN A 63 -6.67 10.55 7.67
CA ASN A 63 -5.28 10.07 7.66
C ASN A 63 -4.91 9.26 6.40
N ILE A 64 -5.90 8.96 5.55
CA ILE A 64 -5.73 8.47 4.18
C ILE A 64 -6.56 9.38 3.27
N ARG A 65 -5.99 9.81 2.15
CA ARG A 65 -6.68 10.67 1.18
C ARG A 65 -6.97 9.92 -0.12
N GLU A 66 -8.18 10.03 -0.64
CA GLU A 66 -8.51 9.57 -1.98
C GLU A 66 -8.01 10.57 -3.03
N VAL A 67 -7.36 10.06 -4.08
CA VAL A 67 -6.80 10.86 -5.18
C VAL A 67 -7.22 10.29 -6.52
N THR A 68 -7.62 11.15 -7.45
CA THR A 68 -7.95 10.76 -8.82
C THR A 68 -6.67 10.42 -9.59
N PHE A 69 -6.67 9.30 -10.30
CA PHE A 69 -5.58 8.87 -11.16
C PHE A 69 -5.68 9.47 -12.57
N GLY A 70 -4.54 9.77 -13.17
CA GLY A 70 -4.46 10.00 -14.62
C GLY A 70 -4.54 11.46 -15.05
N ASP A 71 -3.74 12.33 -14.43
CA ASP A 71 -3.71 13.77 -14.75
C ASP A 71 -3.11 14.07 -16.14
N THR A 72 -2.20 13.21 -16.64
CA THR A 72 -1.49 13.46 -17.90
C THR A 72 -1.75 12.39 -18.96
N ILE A 73 -1.51 12.73 -20.22
CA ILE A 73 -1.62 11.80 -21.35
C ILE A 73 -0.58 10.68 -21.21
N GLU A 74 0.62 10.99 -20.74
CA GLU A 74 1.70 10.03 -20.52
C GLU A 74 1.31 8.97 -19.50
N GLN A 75 0.73 9.38 -18.39
CA GLN A 75 0.22 8.46 -17.37
C GLN A 75 -0.87 7.54 -17.93
N LYS A 76 -1.81 8.09 -18.68
CA LYS A 76 -2.90 7.32 -19.31
C LYS A 76 -2.38 6.30 -20.34
N ARG A 77 -1.40 6.68 -21.15
CA ARG A 77 -0.76 5.77 -22.12
C ARG A 77 -0.01 4.64 -21.42
N GLU A 78 0.77 4.94 -20.40
CA GLU A 78 1.51 3.93 -19.66
C GLU A 78 0.56 2.99 -18.91
N PHE A 79 -0.50 3.51 -18.31
CA PHE A 79 -1.53 2.70 -17.67
C PHE A 79 -2.19 1.74 -18.67
N ALA A 80 -2.60 2.22 -19.86
CA ALA A 80 -3.16 1.38 -20.91
C ALA A 80 -2.16 0.30 -21.37
N ARG A 81 -0.87 0.64 -21.48
CA ARG A 81 0.16 -0.35 -21.80
C ARG A 81 0.25 -1.46 -20.77
N LEU A 82 0.23 -1.12 -19.47
CA LEU A 82 0.29 -2.11 -18.38
C LEU A 82 -0.97 -2.99 -18.34
N THR A 83 -2.15 -2.39 -18.49
CA THR A 83 -3.43 -3.12 -18.37
C THR A 83 -3.79 -3.88 -19.64
N ASP A 84 -3.75 -3.23 -20.80
CA ASP A 84 -4.32 -3.77 -22.04
C ASP A 84 -3.31 -4.61 -22.82
N VAL A 85 -2.00 -4.28 -22.71
CA VAL A 85 -0.95 -5.02 -23.44
C VAL A 85 -0.30 -6.07 -22.54
N MET A 86 0.05 -5.71 -21.29
CA MET A 86 0.72 -6.62 -20.37
C MET A 86 -0.26 -7.44 -19.52
N GLY A 87 -1.54 -7.08 -19.46
CA GLY A 87 -2.57 -7.80 -18.74
C GLY A 87 -2.47 -7.71 -17.22
N LEU A 88 -1.81 -6.67 -16.68
CA LEU A 88 -1.71 -6.44 -15.25
C LEU A 88 -3.02 -5.89 -14.66
N GLY A 89 -3.21 -6.07 -13.36
CA GLY A 89 -4.36 -5.54 -12.64
C GLY A 89 -4.45 -4.00 -12.73
N ARG A 90 -5.67 -3.48 -12.73
CA ARG A 90 -5.89 -2.02 -12.89
C ARG A 90 -5.40 -1.23 -11.69
N GLY A 91 -5.65 -1.72 -10.46
CA GLY A 91 -5.21 -1.07 -9.23
C GLY A 91 -3.70 -0.97 -9.15
N GLU A 92 -3.01 -2.09 -9.29
CA GLU A 92 -1.55 -2.16 -9.27
C GLU A 92 -0.93 -1.29 -10.37
N SER A 93 -1.48 -1.35 -11.60
CA SER A 93 -1.00 -0.54 -12.73
C SER A 93 -1.14 0.95 -12.45
N ALA A 94 -2.26 1.38 -11.89
CA ALA A 94 -2.47 2.79 -11.51
C ALA A 94 -1.46 3.22 -10.42
N CYS A 95 -1.25 2.40 -9.39
CA CYS A 95 -0.26 2.68 -8.33
C CYS A 95 1.16 2.80 -8.89
N MET A 96 1.57 1.86 -9.73
CA MET A 96 2.91 1.86 -10.35
C MET A 96 3.14 3.12 -11.20
N VAL A 97 2.18 3.45 -12.07
CA VAL A 97 2.29 4.63 -12.94
C VAL A 97 2.29 5.92 -12.12
N PHE A 98 1.37 6.03 -11.15
CA PHE A 98 1.32 7.21 -10.28
C PHE A 98 2.63 7.43 -9.53
N CYS A 99 3.17 6.38 -8.90
CA CYS A 99 4.44 6.47 -8.15
C CYS A 99 5.62 6.83 -9.05
N ARG A 100 5.70 6.26 -10.26
CA ARG A 100 6.74 6.59 -11.23
C ARG A 100 6.78 8.07 -11.58
N TYR A 101 5.64 8.67 -11.88
CA TYR A 101 5.57 10.05 -12.35
C TYR A 101 5.61 11.09 -11.21
N ASN A 102 5.35 10.67 -9.99
CA ASN A 102 5.34 11.56 -8.82
C ASN A 102 6.50 11.30 -7.85
N HIS A 103 7.36 10.30 -8.12
CA HIS A 103 8.44 9.89 -7.23
C HIS A 103 7.95 9.49 -5.83
N ASP A 104 6.83 8.78 -5.79
CA ASP A 104 6.18 8.31 -4.56
C ASP A 104 6.49 6.83 -4.28
N VAL A 105 6.12 6.36 -3.09
CA VAL A 105 6.31 4.99 -2.63
C VAL A 105 5.04 4.19 -2.84
N ILE A 106 5.14 2.95 -3.34
CA ILE A 106 4.00 2.05 -3.48
C ILE A 106 3.89 1.12 -2.27
N GLY A 107 2.69 1.00 -1.70
CA GLY A 107 2.35 -0.03 -0.71
C GLY A 107 1.60 -1.16 -1.39
N SER A 108 2.29 -2.26 -1.73
CA SER A 108 1.68 -3.45 -2.34
C SER A 108 2.50 -4.69 -2.01
N SER A 109 1.81 -5.81 -1.80
CA SER A 109 2.42 -7.12 -1.57
C SER A 109 2.35 -8.04 -2.79
N ASN A 110 1.77 -7.58 -3.90
CA ASN A 110 1.72 -8.33 -5.15
C ASN A 110 3.05 -8.26 -5.91
N LEU A 111 4.09 -8.85 -5.33
CA LEU A 111 5.45 -8.79 -5.85
C LEU A 111 5.58 -9.31 -7.28
N ARG A 112 4.75 -10.29 -7.66
CA ARG A 112 4.75 -10.85 -9.00
C ARG A 112 4.54 -9.79 -10.09
N ASP A 113 3.65 -8.85 -9.84
CA ASP A 113 3.21 -7.89 -10.84
C ASP A 113 3.97 -6.57 -10.74
N ILE A 114 4.48 -6.20 -9.56
CA ILE A 114 5.09 -4.87 -9.37
C ILE A 114 6.62 -4.83 -9.40
N VAL A 115 7.33 -5.92 -9.01
CA VAL A 115 8.79 -5.86 -8.78
C VAL A 115 9.55 -5.42 -10.01
N ALA A 116 9.32 -6.05 -11.16
CA ALA A 116 10.06 -5.72 -12.38
C ALA A 116 9.87 -4.27 -12.82
N TYR A 117 8.67 -3.72 -12.66
CA TYR A 117 8.38 -2.34 -12.99
C TYR A 117 9.01 -1.37 -11.98
N CYS A 118 8.91 -1.68 -10.70
CA CYS A 118 9.50 -0.86 -9.64
C CYS A 118 11.02 -0.80 -9.76
N GLU A 119 11.68 -1.92 -10.00
CA GLU A 119 13.14 -1.96 -10.22
C GLU A 119 13.56 -1.15 -11.45
N LYS A 120 12.86 -1.33 -12.58
CA LYS A 120 13.14 -0.60 -13.81
C LYS A 120 13.03 0.92 -13.67
N HIS A 121 12.10 1.38 -12.84
CA HIS A 121 11.79 2.80 -12.68
C HIS A 121 12.21 3.39 -11.34
N GLU A 122 13.02 2.63 -10.56
CA GLU A 122 13.55 3.05 -9.26
C GLU A 122 12.46 3.48 -8.27
N ILE A 123 11.30 2.76 -8.29
CA ILE A 123 10.19 3.00 -7.39
C ILE A 123 10.41 2.18 -6.11
N VAL A 124 10.39 2.83 -4.96
CA VAL A 124 10.39 2.14 -3.67
C VAL A 124 9.03 1.50 -3.45
N TYR A 125 9.03 0.22 -3.05
CA TYR A 125 7.80 -0.47 -2.66
C TYR A 125 7.91 -1.07 -1.26
N LEU A 126 6.81 -1.01 -0.52
CA LEU A 126 6.67 -1.60 0.81
C LEU A 126 5.60 -2.69 0.77
N THR A 127 5.97 -3.89 1.22
CA THR A 127 5.06 -5.00 1.40
C THR A 127 4.34 -4.91 2.74
N THR A 128 3.31 -5.73 2.94
CA THR A 128 2.66 -5.88 4.26
C THR A 128 3.68 -6.22 5.36
N ILE A 129 4.64 -7.09 5.08
CA ILE A 129 5.69 -7.46 6.03
C ILE A 129 6.62 -6.27 6.33
N ASP A 130 6.98 -5.48 5.32
CA ASP A 130 7.77 -4.27 5.52
C ASP A 130 7.05 -3.28 6.43
N PHE A 131 5.76 -3.05 6.23
CA PHE A 131 4.96 -2.19 7.12
C PHE A 131 4.91 -2.71 8.55
N LEU A 132 4.72 -4.02 8.74
CA LEU A 132 4.74 -4.60 10.08
C LEU A 132 6.11 -4.44 10.75
N PHE A 133 7.19 -4.70 10.02
CA PHE A 133 8.55 -4.50 10.49
C PHE A 133 8.80 -3.06 10.95
N TYR A 134 8.52 -2.08 10.09
CA TYR A 134 8.68 -0.67 10.45
C TYR A 134 7.73 -0.23 11.57
N GLY A 135 6.52 -0.80 11.62
CA GLY A 135 5.58 -0.57 12.71
C GLY A 135 6.14 -0.99 14.06
N ILE A 136 6.85 -2.12 14.13
CA ILE A 136 7.56 -2.59 15.31
C ILE A 136 8.74 -1.66 15.64
N GLN A 137 9.59 -1.38 14.65
CA GLN A 137 10.78 -0.53 14.85
C GLN A 137 10.41 0.87 15.35
N ARG A 138 9.30 1.41 14.88
CA ARG A 138 8.80 2.74 15.26
C ARG A 138 7.86 2.71 16.48
N LYS A 139 7.67 1.56 17.11
CA LYS A 139 6.85 1.36 18.31
C LYS A 139 5.36 1.75 18.10
N VAL A 140 4.86 1.63 16.89
CA VAL A 140 3.43 1.82 16.56
C VAL A 140 2.63 0.56 16.90
N ILE A 141 3.24 -0.60 16.67
CA ILE A 141 2.71 -1.90 17.05
C ILE A 141 3.77 -2.70 17.79
N THR A 142 3.34 -3.70 18.54
CA THR A 142 4.23 -4.68 19.16
C THR A 142 4.53 -5.84 18.21
N LYS A 143 5.59 -6.59 18.49
CA LYS A 143 5.90 -7.85 17.76
C LYS A 143 4.76 -8.86 17.89
N ASP A 144 4.14 -8.96 19.07
CA ASP A 144 3.00 -9.86 19.27
C ASP A 144 1.80 -9.47 18.40
N GLN A 145 1.50 -8.16 18.29
CA GLN A 145 0.46 -7.68 17.38
C GLN A 145 0.76 -7.98 15.93
N ALA A 146 2.01 -7.89 15.49
CA ALA A 146 2.42 -8.24 14.12
C ALA A 146 2.26 -9.75 13.86
N ASN A 147 2.66 -10.60 14.79
CA ASN A 147 2.49 -12.05 14.69
C ASN A 147 1.00 -12.45 14.70
N GLU A 148 0.21 -11.85 15.57
CA GLU A 148 -1.24 -12.05 15.63
C GLU A 148 -1.93 -11.61 14.32
N PHE A 149 -1.53 -10.47 13.77
CA PHE A 149 -1.99 -9.99 12.47
C PHE A 149 -1.80 -11.07 11.38
N ILE A 150 -0.59 -11.62 11.24
CA ILE A 150 -0.29 -12.66 10.23
C ILE A 150 -1.17 -13.89 10.48
N THR A 151 -1.35 -14.31 11.72
CA THR A 151 -2.21 -15.44 12.08
C THR A 151 -3.66 -15.18 11.68
N ILE A 152 -4.20 -14.01 12.00
CA ILE A 152 -5.60 -13.64 11.71
C ILE A 152 -5.83 -13.61 10.18
N VAL A 153 -5.01 -12.89 9.42
CA VAL A 153 -5.23 -12.75 7.98
C VAL A 153 -5.08 -14.08 7.24
N ASN A 154 -4.17 -14.94 7.68
CA ASN A 154 -3.99 -16.27 7.11
C ASN A 154 -5.16 -17.22 7.47
N SER A 155 -5.74 -17.10 8.66
CA SER A 155 -6.96 -17.83 9.03
C SER A 155 -8.17 -17.43 8.19
N MET A 156 -8.16 -16.22 7.63
CA MET A 156 -9.17 -15.68 6.72
C MET A 156 -8.88 -15.97 5.23
N GLY A 157 -7.93 -16.88 4.95
CA GLY A 157 -7.60 -17.34 3.60
C GLY A 157 -6.56 -16.50 2.86
N SER A 158 -5.92 -15.52 3.52
CA SER A 158 -4.79 -14.79 2.95
C SER A 158 -3.51 -15.64 2.99
N ARG A 159 -2.48 -15.24 2.27
CA ARG A 159 -1.18 -15.92 2.23
C ARG A 159 -0.05 -14.94 2.52
N VAL A 160 -0.03 -14.44 3.75
CA VAL A 160 1.07 -13.60 4.23
C VAL A 160 2.18 -14.50 4.77
N PRO A 161 3.44 -14.34 4.33
CA PRO A 161 4.53 -15.17 4.82
C PRO A 161 4.73 -15.01 6.33
N GLN A 162 5.03 -16.12 7.00
CA GLN A 162 5.53 -16.08 8.37
C GLN A 162 6.99 -15.64 8.34
N VAL A 163 7.31 -14.62 9.12
CA VAL A 163 8.67 -14.12 9.26
C VAL A 163 9.05 -14.02 10.74
N ASP A 164 10.32 -14.18 11.03
CA ASP A 164 10.87 -13.84 12.33
C ASP A 164 11.30 -12.38 12.32
N PHE A 165 10.54 -11.52 13.01
CA PHE A 165 10.83 -10.08 13.08
C PHE A 165 12.09 -9.74 13.87
N ASP A 166 12.72 -10.70 14.56
CA ASP A 166 14.02 -10.47 15.19
C ASP A 166 15.17 -10.56 14.19
N THR A 167 14.97 -11.30 13.09
CA THR A 167 15.96 -11.50 12.03
C THR A 167 15.59 -10.81 10.71
N TYR A 168 14.34 -10.40 10.52
CA TYR A 168 13.91 -9.70 9.33
C TYR A 168 14.55 -8.31 9.25
N ILE A 169 15.09 -7.98 8.11
CA ILE A 169 15.74 -6.69 7.86
C ILE A 169 15.10 -6.03 6.64
N CYS A 170 14.72 -4.78 6.78
CA CYS A 170 14.26 -3.93 5.70
C CYS A 170 14.96 -2.56 5.79
N SER A 171 15.51 -2.10 4.68
CA SER A 171 16.20 -0.81 4.57
C SER A 171 15.70 0.02 3.39
N LYS A 172 14.42 -0.11 3.06
CA LYS A 172 13.80 0.57 1.91
C LYS A 172 13.46 2.04 2.18
N ILE A 173 13.27 2.38 3.44
CA ILE A 173 12.99 3.75 3.92
C ILE A 173 13.91 4.08 5.10
#